data_3cf3f10f20a6773da4ebf641f1bc2c7d
#
_entry.id   3cf3f10f20a6773da4ebf641f1bc2c7d
#
_cell.length_a   1.000
_cell.length_b   1.000
_cell.length_c   1.000
_cell.angle_alpha   90.00
_cell.angle_beta   90.00
_cell.angle_gamma   90.00
#
_symmetry.space_group_name_H-M   'P 1'
#
loop_
_entity.id
_entity.type
_entity.pdbx_description
1 polymer ?
#
loop_
_entity_poly.entity_id
_entity_poly.type
_entity_poly.pdbx_seq_one_letter_code
_entity_poly.pdbx_strand_id
1 'polypeptide(L)'
;MDFLTNEYSFKSASGLCDIYAQLASPADYGSVKGVVQITPGMAAPSNRYGRFAVELCKNGYAVFICDLLGHGNSVSDDSELGYFGENGIESLVDDMKQLNDIARREYPGLPVYLFGHSMGSFLARAYTAKYPDTIDGTIWCGTSGANPAAGLGIALARAIEKRSGDHHRSDFLNSLAFGKYNKRTENETQFDWLSKDKEEVKKYIDDDYCGFVFTANGFETLFSLLKQISGKDWYRAVPNDKPIFLIAGENDPVGEYGKGVNEVFMTLKKTGHSSVEMKLYPGDRHELLNEIDRDAVTKDITDWLNGQTKSSHVENAAEAVSEK
;
A
#
# COMPACT_ATOMS: atom_id res chain seq x y z
N MET A 1 -24.67 0.21 -12.45
CA MET A 1 -24.28 -1.06 -11.84
C MET A 1 -24.43 -0.85 -10.34
N ASP A 2 -25.16 -1.73 -9.69
CA ASP A 2 -25.38 -1.62 -8.24
C ASP A 2 -24.16 -2.23 -7.52
N PHE A 3 -23.80 -1.63 -6.39
CA PHE A 3 -22.68 -2.08 -5.55
C PHE A 3 -23.20 -2.46 -4.16
N LEU A 4 -22.59 -3.49 -3.59
CA LEU A 4 -22.73 -3.82 -2.18
C LEU A 4 -21.56 -3.21 -1.41
N THR A 5 -21.84 -2.71 -0.21
CA THR A 5 -20.82 -2.28 0.73
C THR A 5 -21.09 -2.94 2.08
N ASN A 6 -20.06 -3.52 2.68
CA ASN A 6 -20.10 -4.08 4.02
C ASN A 6 -18.94 -3.54 4.84
N GLU A 7 -19.15 -3.41 6.13
CA GLU A 7 -18.11 -3.06 7.09
C GLU A 7 -17.72 -4.30 7.89
N TYR A 8 -16.44 -4.38 8.23
CA TYR A 8 -15.86 -5.43 9.05
C TYR A 8 -15.07 -4.79 10.19
N SER A 9 -14.99 -5.50 11.29
CA SER A 9 -14.09 -5.19 12.38
C SER A 9 -13.45 -6.47 12.90
N PHE A 10 -12.16 -6.43 13.16
CA PHE A 10 -11.43 -7.56 13.74
C PHE A 10 -10.30 -7.04 14.64
N LYS A 11 -9.89 -7.86 15.61
CA LYS A 11 -8.82 -7.50 16.53
C LYS A 11 -7.49 -7.35 15.81
N SER A 12 -6.80 -6.24 16.00
CA SER A 12 -5.43 -6.08 15.50
C SER A 12 -4.51 -7.14 16.13
N ALA A 13 -3.56 -7.62 15.35
CA ALA A 13 -2.49 -8.49 15.81
C ALA A 13 -1.63 -7.82 16.91
N SER A 14 -1.62 -6.49 16.97
CA SER A 14 -0.98 -5.72 18.04
C SER A 14 -1.71 -5.82 19.38
N GLY A 15 -3.02 -6.13 19.37
CA GLY A 15 -3.89 -6.06 20.54
C GLY A 15 -4.29 -4.65 20.99
N LEU A 16 -3.84 -3.59 20.30
CA LEU A 16 -4.06 -2.19 20.70
C LEU A 16 -5.48 -1.70 20.40
N CYS A 17 -6.07 -2.14 19.29
CA CYS A 17 -7.40 -1.71 18.86
C CYS A 17 -8.08 -2.77 17.98
N ASP A 18 -9.28 -2.49 17.54
CA ASP A 18 -9.93 -3.19 16.45
C ASP A 18 -9.56 -2.52 15.11
N ILE A 19 -9.32 -3.33 14.09
CA ILE A 19 -9.10 -2.85 12.71
C ILE A 19 -10.45 -2.66 12.04
N TYR A 20 -10.69 -1.46 11.54
CA TYR A 20 -11.83 -1.14 10.70
C TYR A 20 -11.53 -1.47 9.25
N ALA A 21 -12.44 -2.20 8.59
CA ALA A 21 -12.29 -2.58 7.20
C ALA A 21 -13.62 -2.49 6.44
N GLN A 22 -13.53 -2.33 5.13
CA GLN A 22 -14.66 -2.22 4.22
C GLN A 22 -14.52 -3.17 3.05
N LEU A 23 -15.67 -3.68 2.58
CA LEU A 23 -15.85 -4.33 1.30
C LEU A 23 -16.67 -3.43 0.39
N ALA A 24 -16.23 -3.26 -0.84
CA ALA A 24 -17.07 -2.83 -1.96
C ALA A 24 -17.07 -3.93 -3.02
N SER A 25 -18.23 -4.31 -3.54
CA SER A 25 -18.35 -5.40 -4.52
C SER A 25 -19.46 -5.13 -5.53
N PRO A 26 -19.38 -5.67 -6.76
CA PRO A 26 -20.54 -5.77 -7.62
C PRO A 26 -21.70 -6.46 -6.89
N ALA A 27 -22.92 -5.97 -7.08
CA ALA A 27 -24.10 -6.54 -6.41
C ALA A 27 -24.40 -7.99 -6.85
N ASP A 28 -24.06 -8.33 -8.10
CA ASP A 28 -24.11 -9.71 -8.60
C ASP A 28 -22.80 -10.42 -8.24
N TYR A 29 -22.86 -11.27 -7.22
CA TYR A 29 -21.73 -12.10 -6.80
C TYR A 29 -21.15 -12.95 -7.94
N GLY A 30 -21.99 -13.48 -8.85
CA GLY A 30 -21.57 -14.29 -9.98
C GLY A 30 -20.75 -13.51 -11.03
N SER A 31 -20.80 -12.19 -11.00
CA SER A 31 -19.99 -11.33 -11.87
C SER A 31 -18.59 -11.00 -11.32
N VAL A 32 -18.31 -11.38 -10.07
CA VAL A 32 -17.01 -11.13 -9.44
C VAL A 32 -15.99 -12.12 -9.97
N LYS A 33 -14.91 -11.62 -10.57
CA LYS A 33 -13.84 -12.42 -11.20
C LYS A 33 -12.54 -12.46 -10.42
N GLY A 34 -12.43 -11.66 -9.37
CA GLY A 34 -11.26 -11.60 -8.50
C GLY A 34 -11.44 -10.58 -7.39
N VAL A 35 -10.52 -10.57 -6.46
CA VAL A 35 -10.50 -9.67 -5.30
C VAL A 35 -9.28 -8.78 -5.38
N VAL A 36 -9.43 -7.51 -5.03
CA VAL A 36 -8.31 -6.57 -4.82
C VAL A 36 -8.32 -6.13 -3.36
N GLN A 37 -7.28 -6.48 -2.63
CA GLN A 37 -7.03 -5.97 -1.29
C GLN A 37 -6.18 -4.71 -1.39
N ILE A 38 -6.67 -3.58 -0.89
CA ILE A 38 -5.97 -2.29 -0.91
C ILE A 38 -5.33 -2.03 0.45
N THR A 39 -4.06 -1.65 0.43
CA THR A 39 -3.29 -1.21 1.60
C THR A 39 -2.96 0.28 1.46
N PRO A 40 -3.57 1.15 2.28
CA PRO A 40 -3.39 2.60 2.24
C PRO A 40 -1.96 3.07 2.54
N GLY A 41 -1.69 4.34 2.21
CA GLY A 41 -0.46 5.03 2.56
C GLY A 41 -0.42 5.54 4.00
N MET A 42 0.71 6.13 4.37
CA MET A 42 0.91 6.83 5.64
C MET A 42 -0.06 8.00 5.78
N ALA A 43 -0.65 8.14 6.96
CA ALA A 43 -1.57 9.22 7.30
C ALA A 43 -2.66 9.44 6.23
N ALA A 44 -3.25 8.32 5.77
CA ALA A 44 -4.31 8.30 4.78
C ALA A 44 -5.34 7.22 5.13
N PRO A 45 -6.59 7.58 5.45
CA PRO A 45 -7.64 6.62 5.73
C PRO A 45 -8.15 5.93 4.45
N SER A 46 -8.84 4.81 4.61
CA SER A 46 -9.36 3.96 3.53
C SER A 46 -10.34 4.70 2.60
N ASN A 47 -11.09 5.68 3.09
CA ASN A 47 -12.06 6.45 2.31
C ASN A 47 -11.45 7.19 1.11
N ARG A 48 -10.15 7.52 1.14
CA ARG A 48 -9.44 8.16 0.02
C ARG A 48 -9.35 7.28 -1.23
N TYR A 49 -9.56 5.99 -1.09
CA TYR A 49 -9.54 5.01 -2.19
C TYR A 49 -10.94 4.68 -2.75
N GLY A 50 -12.00 5.33 -2.25
CA GLY A 50 -13.38 5.02 -2.61
C GLY A 50 -13.68 5.11 -4.10
N ARG A 51 -13.16 6.15 -4.81
CA ARG A 51 -13.30 6.26 -6.26
C ARG A 51 -12.63 5.09 -6.99
N PHE A 52 -11.42 4.74 -6.60
CA PHE A 52 -10.70 3.61 -7.19
C PHE A 52 -11.42 2.28 -6.92
N ALA A 53 -11.94 2.07 -5.71
CA ALA A 53 -12.73 0.89 -5.37
C ALA A 53 -13.97 0.76 -6.27
N VAL A 54 -14.70 1.86 -6.51
CA VAL A 54 -15.84 1.88 -7.42
C VAL A 54 -15.44 1.50 -8.85
N GLU A 55 -14.33 2.01 -9.36
CA GLU A 55 -13.85 1.65 -10.70
C GLU A 55 -13.41 0.17 -10.80
N LEU A 56 -12.79 -0.37 -9.76
CA LEU A 56 -12.50 -1.81 -9.69
C LEU A 56 -13.78 -2.65 -9.67
N CYS A 57 -14.80 -2.25 -8.91
CA CYS A 57 -16.11 -2.92 -8.90
C CYS A 57 -16.78 -2.90 -10.27
N LYS A 58 -16.74 -1.77 -10.99
CA LYS A 58 -17.25 -1.68 -12.39
C LYS A 58 -16.53 -2.66 -13.31
N ASN A 59 -15.28 -3.00 -13.00
CA ASN A 59 -14.49 -3.96 -13.76
C ASN A 59 -14.59 -5.40 -13.20
N GLY A 60 -15.54 -5.69 -12.31
CA GLY A 60 -15.81 -7.04 -11.80
C GLY A 60 -14.90 -7.51 -10.68
N TYR A 61 -14.25 -6.62 -9.94
CA TYR A 61 -13.46 -6.97 -8.77
C TYR A 61 -14.18 -6.60 -7.47
N ALA A 62 -14.17 -7.50 -6.50
CA ALA A 62 -14.48 -7.15 -5.11
C ALA A 62 -13.25 -6.47 -4.49
N VAL A 63 -13.47 -5.46 -3.66
CA VAL A 63 -12.40 -4.63 -3.07
C VAL A 63 -12.49 -4.69 -1.56
N PHE A 64 -11.44 -5.17 -0.91
CA PHE A 64 -11.25 -5.10 0.53
C PHE A 64 -10.22 -4.05 0.87
N ILE A 65 -10.53 -3.18 1.81
CA ILE A 65 -9.63 -2.14 2.29
C ILE A 65 -9.81 -1.97 3.79
N CYS A 66 -8.73 -1.74 4.53
CA CYS A 66 -8.81 -1.37 5.95
C CYS A 66 -8.12 -0.03 6.21
N ASP A 67 -8.55 0.63 7.27
CA ASP A 67 -7.69 1.60 7.93
C ASP A 67 -6.57 0.81 8.61
N LEU A 68 -5.32 1.17 8.35
CA LEU A 68 -4.18 0.51 8.98
C LEU A 68 -4.19 0.76 10.49
N LEU A 69 -3.61 -0.13 11.28
CA LEU A 69 -3.33 0.15 12.69
C LEU A 69 -2.74 1.56 12.84
N GLY A 70 -3.25 2.34 13.79
CA GLY A 70 -2.82 3.72 14.00
C GLY A 70 -3.30 4.71 12.93
N HIS A 71 -4.34 4.38 12.15
CA HIS A 71 -4.93 5.24 11.13
C HIS A 71 -6.45 5.21 11.18
N GLY A 72 -7.08 6.31 10.76
CA GLY A 72 -8.53 6.41 10.59
C GLY A 72 -9.31 5.86 11.79
N ASN A 73 -10.21 4.91 11.55
CA ASN A 73 -11.00 4.25 12.59
C ASN A 73 -10.30 3.07 13.27
N SER A 74 -9.04 2.76 12.91
CA SER A 74 -8.24 1.68 13.49
C SER A 74 -7.30 2.20 14.58
N VAL A 75 -7.88 2.92 15.53
CA VAL A 75 -7.27 3.44 16.75
C VAL A 75 -8.22 3.24 17.92
N SER A 76 -7.70 3.18 19.14
CA SER A 76 -8.53 3.21 20.35
C SER A 76 -8.95 4.63 20.73
N ASP A 77 -8.15 5.62 20.31
CA ASP A 77 -8.29 7.05 20.58
C ASP A 77 -7.46 7.83 19.56
N ASP A 78 -7.83 9.07 19.21
CA ASP A 78 -7.12 9.88 18.22
C ASP A 78 -5.65 10.20 18.63
N SER A 79 -5.32 10.13 19.91
CA SER A 79 -3.92 10.26 20.38
C SER A 79 -3.02 9.13 19.89
N GLU A 80 -3.61 7.96 19.54
CA GLU A 80 -2.91 6.77 19.02
C GLU A 80 -2.62 6.84 17.50
N LEU A 81 -3.09 7.86 16.80
CA LEU A 81 -2.78 8.03 15.36
C LEU A 81 -1.26 8.03 15.14
N GLY A 82 -0.79 7.14 14.26
CA GLY A 82 0.63 6.98 13.93
C GLY A 82 1.45 6.24 14.98
N TYR A 83 0.81 5.55 15.93
CA TYR A 83 1.43 4.62 16.88
C TYR A 83 1.14 3.18 16.48
N PHE A 84 2.15 2.30 16.50
CA PHE A 84 2.02 0.91 16.03
C PHE A 84 2.39 -0.14 17.08
N GLY A 85 2.80 0.28 18.27
CA GLY A 85 3.22 -0.63 19.33
C GLY A 85 4.61 -1.25 19.14
N GLU A 86 4.92 -2.26 19.94
CA GLU A 86 6.27 -2.84 20.03
C GLU A 86 6.71 -3.57 18.75
N ASN A 87 5.78 -4.27 18.09
CA ASN A 87 6.04 -5.08 16.88
C ASN A 87 5.27 -4.51 15.67
N GLY A 88 5.41 -3.20 15.41
CA GLY A 88 4.57 -2.47 14.48
C GLY A 88 4.54 -3.05 13.07
N ILE A 89 5.69 -3.47 12.49
CA ILE A 89 5.74 -4.06 11.14
C ILE A 89 4.98 -5.39 11.09
N GLU A 90 5.26 -6.27 12.05
CA GLU A 90 4.65 -7.58 12.16
C GLU A 90 3.13 -7.45 12.32
N SER A 91 2.69 -6.57 13.21
CA SER A 91 1.27 -6.31 13.47
C SER A 91 0.56 -5.77 12.23
N LEU A 92 1.12 -4.78 11.55
CA LEU A 92 0.56 -4.21 10.32
C LEU A 92 0.44 -5.28 9.21
N VAL A 93 1.46 -6.12 9.02
CA VAL A 93 1.46 -7.17 8.00
C VAL A 93 0.49 -8.31 8.36
N ASP A 94 0.38 -8.65 9.64
CA ASP A 94 -0.52 -9.70 10.12
C ASP A 94 -1.98 -9.23 10.12
N ASP A 95 -2.26 -7.95 10.34
CA ASP A 95 -3.60 -7.35 10.14
C ASP A 95 -4.00 -7.40 8.66
N MET A 96 -3.07 -7.12 7.74
CA MET A 96 -3.31 -7.32 6.31
C MET A 96 -3.62 -8.78 5.99
N LYS A 97 -2.96 -9.74 6.68
CA LYS A 97 -3.21 -11.17 6.51
C LYS A 97 -4.60 -11.56 7.01
N GLN A 98 -5.05 -11.03 8.14
CA GLN A 98 -6.41 -11.27 8.65
C GLN A 98 -7.45 -10.76 7.65
N LEU A 99 -7.26 -9.56 7.07
CA LEU A 99 -8.15 -9.03 6.02
C LEU A 99 -8.14 -9.92 4.76
N ASN A 100 -6.96 -10.43 4.37
CA ASN A 100 -6.84 -11.37 3.26
C ASN A 100 -7.62 -12.66 3.51
N ASP A 101 -7.56 -13.20 4.74
CA ASP A 101 -8.30 -14.40 5.12
C ASP A 101 -9.81 -14.18 5.08
N ILE A 102 -10.27 -12.99 5.47
CA ILE A 102 -11.68 -12.60 5.32
C ILE A 102 -12.04 -12.57 3.82
N ALA A 103 -11.25 -11.92 3.00
CA ALA A 103 -11.49 -11.82 1.56
C ALA A 103 -11.56 -13.19 0.87
N ARG A 104 -10.62 -14.10 1.19
CA ARG A 104 -10.59 -15.47 0.66
C ARG A 104 -11.76 -16.33 1.14
N ARG A 105 -12.27 -16.09 2.33
CA ARG A 105 -13.47 -16.77 2.86
C ARG A 105 -14.75 -16.27 2.20
N GLU A 106 -14.85 -14.96 1.95
CA GLU A 106 -16.02 -14.35 1.29
C GLU A 106 -16.07 -14.69 -0.21
N TYR A 107 -14.91 -14.85 -0.87
CA TYR A 107 -14.77 -15.14 -2.30
C TYR A 107 -13.87 -16.36 -2.54
N PRO A 108 -14.31 -17.57 -2.14
CA PRO A 108 -13.50 -18.78 -2.25
C PRO A 108 -13.20 -19.13 -3.69
N GLY A 109 -11.93 -19.47 -3.97
CA GLY A 109 -11.47 -19.90 -5.28
C GLY A 109 -11.23 -18.75 -6.28
N LEU A 110 -11.55 -17.50 -5.94
CA LEU A 110 -11.21 -16.36 -6.78
C LEU A 110 -9.78 -15.88 -6.50
N PRO A 111 -9.07 -15.38 -7.53
CA PRO A 111 -7.73 -14.81 -7.35
C PRO A 111 -7.79 -13.54 -6.50
N VAL A 112 -6.78 -13.38 -5.64
CA VAL A 112 -6.62 -12.24 -4.73
C VAL A 112 -5.37 -11.46 -5.11
N TYR A 113 -5.53 -10.20 -5.45
CA TYR A 113 -4.44 -9.27 -5.77
C TYR A 113 -4.25 -8.26 -4.65
N LEU A 114 -2.99 -7.97 -4.32
CA LEU A 114 -2.65 -6.98 -3.30
C LEU A 114 -2.22 -5.67 -3.97
N PHE A 115 -2.91 -4.59 -3.66
CA PHE A 115 -2.52 -3.23 -4.07
C PHE A 115 -2.01 -2.46 -2.84
N GLY A 116 -0.81 -1.92 -2.89
CA GLY A 116 -0.27 -1.06 -1.84
C GLY A 116 0.17 0.29 -2.39
N HIS A 117 -0.20 1.37 -1.70
CA HIS A 117 0.21 2.74 -2.05
C HIS A 117 1.14 3.31 -1.00
N SER A 118 2.26 3.96 -1.40
CA SER A 118 3.20 4.63 -0.49
C SER A 118 3.70 3.69 0.62
N MET A 119 3.54 4.02 1.89
CA MET A 119 3.82 3.11 3.02
C MET A 119 3.10 1.77 2.85
N GLY A 120 1.86 1.77 2.32
CA GLY A 120 1.14 0.55 1.98
C GLY A 120 1.84 -0.28 0.92
N SER A 121 2.60 0.33 -0.02
CA SER A 121 3.44 -0.42 -0.97
C SER A 121 4.64 -1.08 -0.29
N PHE A 122 5.18 -0.46 0.77
CA PHE A 122 6.26 -1.06 1.57
C PHE A 122 5.73 -2.25 2.37
N LEU A 123 4.54 -2.10 2.96
CA LEU A 123 3.84 -3.19 3.65
C LEU A 123 3.47 -4.32 2.68
N ALA A 124 2.98 -4.01 1.48
CA ALA A 124 2.68 -5.00 0.44
C ALA A 124 3.94 -5.77 0.01
N ARG A 125 5.10 -5.11 -0.05
CA ARG A 125 6.39 -5.76 -0.30
C ARG A 125 6.78 -6.70 0.83
N ALA A 126 6.63 -6.28 2.09
CA ALA A 126 6.89 -7.13 3.26
C ALA A 126 5.90 -8.31 3.30
N TYR A 127 4.63 -8.06 3.01
CA TYR A 127 3.58 -9.08 2.92
C TYR A 127 3.89 -10.13 1.85
N THR A 128 4.26 -9.70 0.64
CA THR A 128 4.57 -10.61 -0.47
C THR A 128 5.71 -11.57 -0.13
N ALA A 129 6.68 -11.13 0.67
CA ALA A 129 7.77 -12.00 1.14
C ALA A 129 7.33 -12.95 2.27
N LYS A 130 6.38 -12.53 3.14
CA LYS A 130 5.94 -13.31 4.32
C LYS A 130 4.81 -14.28 3.98
N TYR A 131 3.86 -13.87 3.13
CA TYR A 131 2.62 -14.60 2.81
C TYR A 131 2.38 -14.76 1.30
N PRO A 132 3.35 -15.23 0.53
CA PRO A 132 3.27 -15.26 -0.95
C PRO A 132 2.11 -16.10 -1.50
N ASP A 133 1.75 -17.18 -0.80
CA ASP A 133 0.73 -18.16 -1.26
C ASP A 133 -0.71 -17.66 -1.06
N THR A 134 -0.87 -16.48 -0.45
CA THR A 134 -2.19 -15.89 -0.19
C THR A 134 -2.61 -14.85 -1.20
N ILE A 135 -1.74 -14.53 -2.17
CA ILE A 135 -1.99 -13.57 -3.24
C ILE A 135 -1.56 -14.13 -4.59
N ASP A 136 -2.28 -13.77 -5.63
CA ASP A 136 -2.02 -14.18 -7.02
C ASP A 136 -1.21 -13.15 -7.80
N GLY A 137 -1.03 -11.96 -7.25
CA GLY A 137 -0.19 -10.89 -7.78
C GLY A 137 -0.23 -9.66 -6.90
N THR A 138 0.67 -8.71 -7.15
CA THR A 138 0.76 -7.50 -6.33
C THR A 138 1.11 -6.26 -7.15
N ILE A 139 0.55 -5.12 -6.74
CA ILE A 139 0.78 -3.81 -7.35
C ILE A 139 1.40 -2.89 -6.30
N TRP A 140 2.57 -2.33 -6.59
CA TRP A 140 3.27 -1.40 -5.71
C TRP A 140 3.25 0.00 -6.31
N CYS A 141 2.35 0.82 -5.80
CA CYS A 141 2.13 2.19 -6.24
C CYS A 141 2.92 3.17 -5.36
N GLY A 142 3.72 4.05 -5.97
CA GLY A 142 4.49 5.06 -5.24
C GLY A 142 5.51 4.47 -4.27
N THR A 143 6.17 3.37 -4.66
CA THR A 143 7.16 2.67 -3.81
C THR A 143 8.54 3.36 -3.85
N SER A 144 9.38 3.06 -2.86
CA SER A 144 10.75 3.58 -2.73
C SER A 144 11.79 2.53 -3.07
N GLY A 145 12.96 2.98 -3.54
CA GLY A 145 14.19 2.19 -3.60
C GLY A 145 14.83 1.96 -2.23
N ALA A 146 16.10 1.56 -2.23
CA ALA A 146 16.89 1.41 -1.01
C ALA A 146 17.09 2.78 -0.33
N ASN A 147 16.91 2.82 0.99
CA ASN A 147 17.17 4.02 1.79
C ASN A 147 18.39 3.82 2.69
N PRO A 148 19.59 4.27 2.27
CA PRO A 148 20.81 4.12 3.08
C PRO A 148 20.74 4.84 4.43
N ALA A 149 19.91 5.88 4.54
CA ALA A 149 19.74 6.65 5.78
C ALA A 149 18.76 6.00 6.77
N ALA A 150 18.04 4.94 6.39
CA ALA A 150 17.04 4.30 7.25
C ALA A 150 17.63 3.85 8.60
N GLY A 151 18.87 3.31 8.61
CA GLY A 151 19.55 2.92 9.84
C GLY A 151 19.79 4.08 10.81
N LEU A 152 20.15 5.25 10.28
CA LEU A 152 20.29 6.48 11.08
C LEU A 152 18.91 6.96 11.58
N GLY A 153 17.89 6.92 10.73
CA GLY A 153 16.51 7.26 11.09
C GLY A 153 16.00 6.42 12.26
N ILE A 154 16.22 5.10 12.23
CA ILE A 154 15.89 4.18 13.32
C ILE A 154 16.61 4.60 14.63
N ALA A 155 17.91 4.86 14.58
CA ALA A 155 18.68 5.23 15.77
C ALA A 155 18.19 6.54 16.38
N LEU A 156 17.84 7.52 15.54
CA LEU A 156 17.30 8.82 15.99
C LEU A 156 15.89 8.66 16.58
N ALA A 157 15.01 7.89 15.94
CA ALA A 157 13.68 7.63 16.47
C ALA A 157 13.73 6.96 17.84
N ARG A 158 14.52 5.91 18.01
CA ARG A 158 14.76 5.23 19.30
C ARG A 158 15.35 6.14 20.38
N ALA A 159 16.24 7.05 20.00
CA ALA A 159 16.79 8.02 20.96
C ALA A 159 15.72 9.01 21.45
N ILE A 160 14.80 9.41 20.57
CA ILE A 160 13.66 10.27 20.91
C ILE A 160 12.65 9.51 21.76
N GLU A 161 12.31 8.27 21.42
CA GLU A 161 11.45 7.40 22.22
C GLU A 161 11.97 7.28 23.66
N LYS A 162 13.25 6.96 23.80
CA LYS A 162 13.88 6.81 25.12
C LYS A 162 13.84 8.09 25.94
N ARG A 163 13.91 9.27 25.30
CA ARG A 163 13.96 10.58 25.97
C ARG A 163 12.59 11.16 26.25
N SER A 164 11.66 11.02 25.31
CA SER A 164 10.40 11.78 25.29
C SER A 164 9.15 10.88 25.29
N GLY A 165 9.34 9.56 25.26
CA GLY A 165 8.28 8.58 25.13
C GLY A 165 7.99 8.18 23.67
N ASP A 166 7.42 7.01 23.48
CA ASP A 166 7.12 6.39 22.21
C ASP A 166 5.99 7.11 21.44
N HIS A 167 5.05 7.73 22.13
CA HIS A 167 3.96 8.56 21.57
C HIS A 167 4.40 10.00 21.23
N HIS A 168 5.64 10.38 21.50
CA HIS A 168 6.11 11.73 21.18
C HIS A 168 6.09 11.97 19.67
N ARG A 169 5.36 13.02 19.22
CA ARG A 169 5.33 13.46 17.82
C ARG A 169 6.50 14.39 17.56
N SER A 170 7.40 14.00 16.66
CA SER A 170 8.65 14.71 16.42
C SER A 170 8.67 15.42 15.07
N ASP A 171 8.57 16.75 15.09
CA ASP A 171 8.73 17.57 13.87
C ASP A 171 10.10 17.38 13.24
N PHE A 172 11.12 17.08 14.05
CA PHE A 172 12.46 16.78 13.54
C PHE A 172 12.46 15.50 12.70
N LEU A 173 11.86 14.40 13.17
CA LEU A 173 11.76 13.16 12.40
C LEU A 173 10.88 13.36 11.15
N ASN A 174 9.80 14.11 11.27
CA ASN A 174 8.94 14.45 10.15
C ASN A 174 9.70 15.25 9.08
N SER A 175 10.45 16.26 9.48
CA SER A 175 11.28 17.04 8.57
C SER A 175 12.42 16.22 7.95
N LEU A 176 13.00 15.29 8.70
CA LEU A 176 14.03 14.37 8.18
C LEU A 176 13.45 13.46 7.09
N ALA A 177 12.24 12.95 7.28
CA ALA A 177 11.58 12.05 6.32
C ALA A 177 11.05 12.79 5.08
N PHE A 178 10.38 13.93 5.26
CA PHE A 178 9.56 14.57 4.22
C PHE A 178 9.98 15.99 3.84
N GLY A 179 10.85 16.65 4.60
CA GLY A 179 11.16 18.08 4.44
C GLY A 179 11.79 18.49 3.09
N LYS A 180 12.07 17.52 2.22
CA LYS A 180 12.62 17.77 0.88
C LYS A 180 11.63 17.41 -0.25
N TYR A 181 10.44 16.96 0.05
CA TYR A 181 9.54 16.40 -0.96
C TYR A 181 8.97 17.46 -1.91
N ASN A 182 8.76 18.68 -1.44
CA ASN A 182 8.27 19.80 -2.28
C ASN A 182 9.34 20.47 -3.15
N LYS A 183 10.57 19.95 -3.25
CA LYS A 183 11.65 20.61 -4.01
C LYS A 183 11.37 20.83 -5.51
N ARG A 184 10.45 20.05 -6.09
CA ARG A 184 10.08 20.12 -7.51
C ARG A 184 8.62 20.48 -7.71
N THR A 185 8.00 21.13 -6.74
CA THR A 185 6.62 21.61 -6.80
C THR A 185 6.58 23.12 -6.70
N GLU A 186 5.40 23.69 -6.81
CA GLU A 186 5.12 25.13 -6.62
C GLU A 186 5.37 25.58 -5.17
N ASN A 187 5.37 24.61 -4.24
CA ASN A 187 5.58 24.81 -2.81
C ASN A 187 4.58 25.81 -2.17
N GLU A 188 3.31 25.73 -2.63
CA GLU A 188 2.20 26.53 -2.08
C GLU A 188 1.71 25.96 -0.74
N THR A 189 1.76 24.61 -0.59
CA THR A 189 1.43 23.89 0.63
C THR A 189 2.54 22.89 0.97
N GLN A 190 2.52 22.34 2.18
CA GLN A 190 3.46 21.29 2.57
C GLN A 190 3.18 19.94 1.88
N PHE A 191 2.05 19.79 1.19
CA PHE A 191 1.59 18.54 0.58
C PHE A 191 1.50 18.59 -0.95
N ASP A 192 2.03 19.62 -1.62
CA ASP A 192 1.98 19.73 -3.08
C ASP A 192 2.62 18.53 -3.78
N TRP A 193 3.59 17.86 -3.13
CA TRP A 193 4.24 16.67 -3.66
C TRP A 193 3.29 15.46 -3.83
N LEU A 194 2.09 15.50 -3.26
CA LEU A 194 1.11 14.42 -3.37
C LEU A 194 0.48 14.36 -4.77
N SER A 195 0.02 15.48 -5.30
CA SER A 195 -0.68 15.53 -6.59
C SER A 195 -0.56 16.91 -7.25
N LYS A 196 -0.71 16.95 -8.58
CA LYS A 196 -0.91 18.18 -9.36
C LYS A 196 -2.34 18.74 -9.21
N ASP A 197 -3.29 17.88 -8.83
CA ASP A 197 -4.68 18.26 -8.59
C ASP A 197 -4.79 18.97 -7.23
N LYS A 198 -4.82 20.31 -7.27
CA LYS A 198 -4.87 21.15 -6.06
C LYS A 198 -6.13 20.90 -5.21
N GLU A 199 -7.23 20.48 -5.83
CA GLU A 199 -8.46 20.13 -5.09
C GLU A 199 -8.27 18.83 -4.30
N GLU A 200 -7.55 17.85 -4.84
CA GLU A 200 -7.23 16.62 -4.11
C GLU A 200 -6.21 16.88 -2.97
N VAL A 201 -5.24 17.77 -3.20
CA VAL A 201 -4.32 18.23 -2.14
C VAL A 201 -5.09 18.96 -1.04
N LYS A 202 -6.05 19.82 -1.41
CA LYS A 202 -6.91 20.53 -0.45
C LYS A 202 -7.75 19.56 0.37
N LYS A 203 -8.37 18.54 -0.24
CA LYS A 203 -9.11 17.50 0.48
C LYS A 203 -8.25 16.75 1.49
N TYR A 204 -6.97 16.48 1.15
CA TYR A 204 -6.01 15.88 2.07
C TYR A 204 -5.70 16.77 3.27
N ILE A 205 -5.57 18.08 3.04
CA ILE A 205 -5.28 19.07 4.09
C ILE A 205 -6.48 19.27 5.01
N ASP A 206 -7.69 19.25 4.45
CA ASP A 206 -8.93 19.51 5.17
C ASP A 206 -9.45 18.29 5.99
N ASP A 207 -8.84 17.12 5.83
CA ASP A 207 -9.21 15.87 6.53
C ASP A 207 -8.32 15.65 7.75
N ASP A 208 -8.88 15.67 8.95
CA ASP A 208 -8.17 15.51 10.23
C ASP A 208 -7.46 14.15 10.36
N TYR A 209 -7.91 13.14 9.60
CA TYR A 209 -7.28 11.82 9.54
C TYR A 209 -6.19 11.71 8.46
N CYS A 210 -5.87 12.82 7.78
CA CYS A 210 -4.80 12.91 6.80
C CYS A 210 -3.63 13.77 7.32
N GLY A 211 -2.41 13.47 6.89
CA GLY A 211 -1.25 14.32 7.09
C GLY A 211 -0.78 14.49 8.53
N PHE A 212 -1.31 13.75 9.47
CA PHE A 212 -0.84 13.81 10.87
C PHE A 212 0.60 13.30 11.00
N VAL A 213 1.33 13.89 11.93
CA VAL A 213 2.71 13.51 12.22
C VAL A 213 2.72 12.21 13.01
N PHE A 214 3.47 11.21 12.56
CA PHE A 214 3.65 9.96 13.29
C PHE A 214 4.33 10.18 14.65
N THR A 215 4.07 9.25 15.56
CA THR A 215 4.80 9.16 16.81
C THR A 215 6.26 8.74 16.58
N ALA A 216 7.12 8.86 17.58
CA ALA A 216 8.51 8.38 17.47
C ALA A 216 8.56 6.88 17.18
N ASN A 217 7.67 6.08 17.80
CA ASN A 217 7.44 4.67 17.47
C ASN A 217 7.01 4.47 16.02
N GLY A 218 6.08 5.27 15.51
CA GLY A 218 5.63 5.20 14.14
C GLY A 218 6.75 5.48 13.13
N PHE A 219 7.62 6.46 13.41
CA PHE A 219 8.81 6.72 12.57
C PHE A 219 9.85 5.60 12.68
N GLU A 220 10.07 5.04 13.88
CA GLU A 220 10.96 3.88 14.03
C GLU A 220 10.47 2.72 13.16
N THR A 221 9.17 2.42 13.22
CA THR A 221 8.52 1.38 12.42
C THR A 221 8.66 1.66 10.93
N LEU A 222 8.40 2.89 10.46
CA LEU A 222 8.53 3.28 9.05
C LEU A 222 9.97 3.10 8.53
N PHE A 223 10.96 3.59 9.28
CA PHE A 223 12.37 3.45 8.87
C PHE A 223 12.84 1.99 8.93
N SER A 224 12.36 1.20 9.89
CA SER A 224 12.65 -0.23 10.00
C SER A 224 12.06 -1.01 8.83
N LEU A 225 10.82 -0.69 8.43
CA LEU A 225 10.16 -1.27 7.25
C LEU A 225 10.94 -0.96 5.96
N LEU A 226 11.34 0.30 5.74
CA LEU A 226 12.17 0.70 4.59
C LEU A 226 13.49 -0.06 4.56
N LYS A 227 14.14 -0.26 5.70
CA LYS A 227 15.38 -1.04 5.81
C LYS A 227 15.15 -2.51 5.48
N GLN A 228 14.08 -3.11 5.99
CA GLN A 228 13.72 -4.51 5.77
C GLN A 228 13.52 -4.83 4.29
N ILE A 229 12.72 -4.02 3.58
CA ILE A 229 12.37 -4.24 2.18
C ILE A 229 13.46 -3.84 1.18
N SER A 230 14.57 -3.25 1.64
CA SER A 230 15.69 -2.84 0.80
C SER A 230 16.84 -3.85 0.81
N GLY A 231 16.78 -4.86 1.68
CA GLY A 231 17.84 -5.84 1.88
C GLY A 231 17.85 -6.95 0.83
N LYS A 232 19.04 -7.55 0.61
CA LYS A 232 19.18 -8.71 -0.30
C LYS A 232 18.30 -9.89 0.11
N ASP A 233 18.08 -10.08 1.39
CA ASP A 233 17.28 -11.19 1.91
C ASP A 233 15.80 -11.00 1.57
N TRP A 234 15.30 -9.76 1.55
CA TRP A 234 13.93 -9.48 1.09
C TRP A 234 13.77 -9.87 -0.39
N TYR A 235 14.69 -9.49 -1.29
CA TYR A 235 14.61 -9.83 -2.72
C TYR A 235 14.65 -11.35 -2.97
N ARG A 236 15.29 -12.12 -2.09
CA ARG A 236 15.33 -13.58 -2.15
C ARG A 236 14.07 -14.24 -1.61
N ALA A 237 13.38 -13.57 -0.68
CA ALA A 237 12.17 -14.09 -0.05
C ALA A 237 10.90 -13.87 -0.93
N VAL A 238 10.94 -12.91 -1.86
CA VAL A 238 9.84 -12.72 -2.83
C VAL A 238 9.90 -13.83 -3.88
N PRO A 239 8.81 -14.58 -4.14
CA PRO A 239 8.80 -15.64 -5.16
C PRO A 239 9.04 -15.10 -6.56
N ASN A 240 9.87 -15.80 -7.34
CA ASN A 240 10.30 -15.35 -8.66
C ASN A 240 9.19 -15.37 -9.74
N ASP A 241 8.16 -16.14 -9.55
CA ASP A 241 7.00 -16.33 -10.43
C ASP A 241 5.83 -15.40 -10.10
N LYS A 242 5.85 -14.75 -8.93
CA LYS A 242 4.77 -13.86 -8.51
C LYS A 242 4.65 -12.65 -9.44
N PRO A 243 3.47 -12.43 -10.06
CA PRO A 243 3.22 -11.23 -10.87
C PRO A 243 3.32 -9.97 -10.03
N ILE A 244 4.15 -9.01 -10.47
CA ILE A 244 4.41 -7.74 -9.78
C ILE A 244 4.29 -6.59 -10.76
N PHE A 245 3.52 -5.57 -10.42
CA PHE A 245 3.42 -4.33 -11.18
C PHE A 245 3.84 -3.13 -10.33
N LEU A 246 4.92 -2.46 -10.73
CA LEU A 246 5.39 -1.23 -10.10
C LEU A 246 4.86 -0.03 -10.89
N ILE A 247 4.20 0.89 -10.20
CA ILE A 247 3.71 2.15 -10.79
C ILE A 247 4.10 3.34 -9.92
N ALA A 248 4.52 4.43 -10.54
CA ALA A 248 4.86 5.67 -9.85
C ALA A 248 4.80 6.87 -10.77
N GLY A 249 4.64 8.06 -10.22
CA GLY A 249 4.82 9.30 -10.95
C GLY A 249 6.30 9.60 -11.20
N GLU A 250 6.64 10.18 -12.34
CA GLU A 250 8.02 10.63 -12.62
C GLU A 250 8.47 11.77 -11.70
N ASN A 251 7.52 12.52 -11.13
CA ASN A 251 7.78 13.59 -10.18
C ASN A 251 7.56 13.17 -8.72
N ASP A 252 7.37 11.88 -8.44
CA ASP A 252 7.22 11.36 -7.09
C ASP A 252 8.57 11.37 -6.33
N PRO A 253 8.70 12.18 -5.25
CA PRO A 253 9.92 12.25 -4.45
C PRO A 253 10.17 10.98 -3.63
N VAL A 254 9.13 10.20 -3.29
CA VAL A 254 9.24 8.93 -2.55
C VAL A 254 10.01 7.90 -3.34
N GLY A 255 9.73 7.79 -4.64
CA GLY A 255 10.44 6.96 -5.60
C GLY A 255 11.73 7.59 -6.14
N GLU A 256 12.25 8.67 -5.52
CA GLU A 256 13.40 9.42 -6.00
C GLU A 256 13.25 9.84 -7.47
N TYR A 257 12.06 10.30 -7.83
CA TYR A 257 11.74 10.73 -9.20
C TYR A 257 11.94 9.58 -10.22
N GLY A 258 11.42 8.40 -9.90
CA GLY A 258 11.48 7.19 -10.69
C GLY A 258 12.77 6.35 -10.53
N LYS A 259 13.84 6.90 -9.97
CA LYS A 259 15.13 6.18 -9.81
C LYS A 259 15.01 5.02 -8.84
N GLY A 260 14.41 5.24 -7.68
CA GLY A 260 14.24 4.22 -6.66
C GLY A 260 13.30 3.09 -7.13
N VAL A 261 12.23 3.45 -7.85
CA VAL A 261 11.31 2.45 -8.43
C VAL A 261 12.03 1.59 -9.48
N ASN A 262 12.83 2.22 -10.36
CA ASN A 262 13.65 1.51 -11.34
C ASN A 262 14.71 0.62 -10.68
N GLU A 263 15.30 1.05 -9.55
CA GLU A 263 16.23 0.22 -8.76
C GLU A 263 15.56 -1.07 -8.30
N VAL A 264 14.35 -0.98 -7.73
CA VAL A 264 13.58 -2.15 -7.29
C VAL A 264 13.26 -3.06 -8.46
N PHE A 265 12.75 -2.51 -9.57
CA PHE A 265 12.45 -3.26 -10.80
C PHE A 265 13.67 -4.00 -11.34
N MET A 266 14.79 -3.30 -11.52
CA MET A 266 16.02 -3.90 -12.05
C MET A 266 16.63 -4.93 -11.11
N THR A 267 16.47 -4.76 -9.79
CA THR A 267 16.97 -5.72 -8.81
C THR A 267 16.13 -7.01 -8.84
N LEU A 268 14.81 -6.90 -8.92
CA LEU A 268 13.92 -8.04 -9.09
C LEU A 268 14.26 -8.82 -10.39
N LYS A 269 14.43 -8.12 -11.51
CA LYS A 269 14.85 -8.76 -12.76
C LYS A 269 16.19 -9.49 -12.62
N LYS A 270 17.19 -8.88 -11.95
CA LYS A 270 18.50 -9.49 -11.70
C LYS A 270 18.46 -10.70 -10.77
N THR A 271 17.48 -10.75 -9.88
CA THR A 271 17.27 -11.87 -8.95
C THR A 271 16.38 -12.98 -9.54
N GLY A 272 15.99 -12.86 -10.82
CA GLY A 272 15.32 -13.94 -11.55
C GLY A 272 13.80 -13.84 -11.59
N HIS A 273 13.19 -12.72 -11.11
CA HIS A 273 11.76 -12.54 -11.19
C HIS A 273 11.33 -12.36 -12.66
N SER A 274 10.53 -13.29 -13.18
CA SER A 274 10.11 -13.32 -14.58
C SER A 274 8.94 -12.39 -14.87
N SER A 275 7.97 -12.31 -13.95
CA SER A 275 6.71 -11.58 -14.13
C SER A 275 6.71 -10.25 -13.37
N VAL A 276 7.62 -9.34 -13.76
CA VAL A 276 7.70 -7.99 -13.17
C VAL A 276 7.57 -6.96 -14.27
N GLU A 277 6.61 -6.05 -14.10
CA GLU A 277 6.34 -4.93 -14.99
C GLU A 277 6.50 -3.61 -14.24
N MET A 278 6.84 -2.54 -14.97
CA MET A 278 6.97 -1.21 -14.40
C MET A 278 6.41 -0.16 -15.36
N LYS A 279 5.67 0.81 -14.82
CA LYS A 279 5.24 2.00 -15.56
C LYS A 279 5.46 3.26 -14.74
N LEU A 280 6.10 4.26 -15.34
CA LEU A 280 6.19 5.61 -14.80
C LEU A 280 5.24 6.52 -15.56
N TYR A 281 4.55 7.40 -14.82
CA TYR A 281 3.58 8.35 -15.40
C TYR A 281 4.24 9.72 -15.52
N PRO A 282 4.41 10.24 -16.76
CA PRO A 282 5.10 11.49 -17.00
C PRO A 282 4.43 12.67 -16.30
N GLY A 283 5.21 13.42 -15.53
CA GLY A 283 4.74 14.61 -14.84
C GLY A 283 3.90 14.37 -13.59
N ASP A 284 3.45 13.13 -13.31
CA ASP A 284 2.67 12.81 -12.13
C ASP A 284 3.52 12.77 -10.87
N ARG A 285 2.86 13.05 -9.75
CA ARG A 285 3.43 13.07 -8.40
C ARG A 285 3.11 11.76 -7.67
N HIS A 286 2.98 11.81 -6.36
CA HIS A 286 2.92 10.63 -5.51
C HIS A 286 1.58 9.87 -5.54
N GLU A 287 0.46 10.59 -5.44
CA GLU A 287 -0.88 10.00 -5.36
C GLU A 287 -1.48 9.79 -6.76
N LEU A 288 -0.98 8.80 -7.52
CA LEU A 288 -1.45 8.52 -8.89
C LEU A 288 -2.96 8.38 -9.02
N LEU A 289 -3.63 7.79 -8.00
CA LEU A 289 -5.09 7.62 -7.98
C LEU A 289 -5.86 8.92 -7.73
N ASN A 290 -5.17 9.98 -7.39
CA ASN A 290 -5.68 11.33 -7.13
C ASN A 290 -5.03 12.38 -8.05
N GLU A 291 -4.34 11.95 -9.10
CA GLU A 291 -3.81 12.82 -10.13
C GLU A 291 -4.90 13.27 -11.14
N ILE A 292 -4.56 14.23 -11.98
CA ILE A 292 -5.48 14.76 -13.01
C ILE A 292 -5.84 13.65 -14.01
N ASP A 293 -4.89 12.80 -14.35
CA ASP A 293 -5.03 11.69 -15.32
C ASP A 293 -5.22 10.31 -14.65
N ARG A 294 -5.72 10.30 -13.41
CA ARG A 294 -6.05 9.11 -12.61
C ARG A 294 -6.87 8.03 -13.31
N ASP A 295 -7.69 8.43 -14.29
CA ASP A 295 -8.50 7.47 -15.05
C ASP A 295 -7.62 6.59 -15.95
N ALA A 296 -6.56 7.16 -16.52
CA ALA A 296 -5.57 6.39 -17.29
C ALA A 296 -4.78 5.43 -16.37
N VAL A 297 -4.40 5.89 -15.18
CA VAL A 297 -3.75 5.05 -14.16
C VAL A 297 -4.65 3.88 -13.76
N THR A 298 -5.91 4.17 -13.45
CA THR A 298 -6.91 3.15 -13.06
C THR A 298 -7.12 2.14 -14.18
N LYS A 299 -7.17 2.61 -15.43
CA LYS A 299 -7.28 1.74 -16.60
C LYS A 299 -6.09 0.79 -16.75
N ASP A 300 -4.86 1.28 -16.61
CA ASP A 300 -3.66 0.44 -16.68
C ASP A 300 -3.65 -0.63 -15.58
N ILE A 301 -4.05 -0.26 -14.35
CA ILE A 301 -4.18 -1.20 -13.23
C ILE A 301 -5.23 -2.28 -13.58
N THR A 302 -6.39 -1.89 -14.07
CA THR A 302 -7.46 -2.83 -14.40
C THR A 302 -7.10 -3.71 -15.59
N ASP A 303 -6.40 -3.20 -16.58
CA ASP A 303 -5.90 -3.99 -17.73
C ASP A 303 -4.88 -5.02 -17.25
N TRP A 304 -3.95 -4.66 -16.37
CA TRP A 304 -3.00 -5.58 -15.77
C TRP A 304 -3.69 -6.68 -14.97
N LEU A 305 -4.63 -6.33 -14.08
CA LEU A 305 -5.42 -7.28 -13.30
C LEU A 305 -6.20 -8.25 -14.21
N ASN A 306 -6.81 -7.74 -15.29
CA ASN A 306 -7.53 -8.56 -16.28
C ASN A 306 -6.61 -9.54 -17.02
N GLY A 307 -5.36 -9.14 -17.28
CA GLY A 307 -4.34 -10.00 -17.86
C GLY A 307 -4.00 -11.18 -16.95
N GLN A 308 -3.76 -10.90 -15.66
CA GLN A 308 -3.44 -11.93 -14.68
C GLN A 308 -4.61 -12.89 -14.42
N THR A 309 -5.83 -12.35 -14.27
CA THR A 309 -7.03 -13.17 -14.01
C THR A 309 -7.32 -14.17 -15.16
N LYS A 310 -7.10 -13.80 -16.40
CA LYS A 310 -7.25 -14.72 -17.55
C LYS A 310 -6.22 -15.84 -17.53
N SER A 311 -4.98 -15.54 -17.16
CA SER A 311 -3.89 -16.53 -17.06
C SER A 311 -4.19 -17.57 -15.99
N SER A 312 -4.66 -17.16 -14.82
CA SER A 312 -5.02 -18.06 -13.70
C SER A 312 -6.16 -19.01 -14.08
N HIS A 313 -7.16 -18.55 -14.85
CA HIS A 313 -8.25 -19.43 -15.30
C HIS A 313 -7.79 -20.46 -16.31
N VAL A 314 -6.82 -20.15 -17.16
CA VAL A 314 -6.25 -21.10 -18.14
C VAL A 314 -5.42 -22.18 -17.44
N GLU A 315 -4.62 -21.82 -16.45
CA GLU A 315 -3.82 -22.76 -15.67
C GLU A 315 -4.69 -23.74 -14.87
N ASN A 316 -5.69 -23.24 -14.15
CA ASN A 316 -6.65 -24.07 -13.39
C ASN A 316 -7.45 -25.02 -14.31
N ALA A 317 -7.79 -24.58 -15.52
CA ALA A 317 -8.48 -25.43 -16.49
C ALA A 317 -7.55 -26.53 -17.06
N ALA A 318 -6.26 -26.24 -17.25
CA ALA A 318 -5.28 -27.20 -17.72
C ALA A 318 -4.97 -28.28 -16.66
N GLU A 319 -4.84 -27.91 -15.38
CA GLU A 319 -4.66 -28.85 -14.26
C GLU A 319 -5.87 -29.78 -14.12
N ALA A 320 -7.10 -29.26 -14.18
CA ALA A 320 -8.32 -30.05 -14.09
C ALA A 320 -8.48 -31.06 -15.26
N VAL A 321 -7.83 -30.82 -16.41
CA VAL A 321 -7.80 -31.75 -17.55
C VAL A 321 -6.69 -32.79 -17.39
N SER A 322 -5.59 -32.49 -16.70
CA SER A 322 -4.47 -33.40 -16.48
C SER A 322 -4.73 -34.46 -15.37
N GLU A 323 -5.71 -34.19 -14.49
CA GLU A 323 -6.14 -35.11 -13.42
C GLU A 323 -7.25 -36.09 -13.82
N LYS A 324 -7.71 -36.02 -15.06
CA LYS A 324 -8.68 -36.98 -15.65
C LYS A 324 -7.99 -37.93 -16.63
#